data_abb8295129e82efc945b8689f2e3f0fd
#
_entry.id   abb8295129e82efc945b8689f2e3f0fd
#
_cell.length_a   1.000
_cell.length_b   1.000
_cell.length_c   1.000
_cell.angle_alpha   90.00
_cell.angle_beta   90.00
_cell.angle_gamma   90.00
#
_symmetry.space_group_name_H-M   'P 1'
#
loop_
_entity.id
_entity.type
_entity.pdbx_description
1 polymer ?
#
loop_
_entity_poly.entity_id
_entity_poly.type
_entity_poly.pdbx_seq_one_letter_code
_entity_poly.pdbx_strand_id
1 'polypeptide(L)'
;MSYDSINTNGFRLLNLLSFKDFERAVVARDLPQFIFMSPNMMNDGHNTTLEYAAEWAHRYLKPLLDENSLGDRTLVQLTYDESEDYGQPNRIVSLLLGNAIPDELKGTSDDTYYTHYSILSTAQNNWELPNLGRYDVGANVFQWVADLGGYTNSEPENAALVDNSVSYGGALNNDPAKYAPIPPPNTLLTGAGGKPILDSIKQKWSAQLQEPTPYDGRGRFVDGDKQLPIYNPPMAISVSPPAQPGI
;
A
#
# COMPACT_ATOMS: atom_id res chain seq x y z
N MET A 1 9.22 11.26 2.71
CA MET A 1 7.94 10.55 2.92
C MET A 1 6.87 11.57 3.28
N SER A 2 5.73 11.55 2.61
CA SER A 2 4.77 12.66 2.57
C SER A 2 3.44 12.38 3.27
N TYR A 3 3.39 11.37 4.16
CA TYR A 3 2.15 11.05 4.86
C TYR A 3 1.95 11.93 6.08
N ASP A 4 0.92 12.77 6.08
CA ASP A 4 0.56 13.64 7.21
C ASP A 4 0.44 12.87 8.52
N SER A 5 -0.17 11.69 8.47
CA SER A 5 -0.33 10.83 9.65
C SER A 5 1.00 10.40 10.30
N ILE A 6 2.10 10.51 9.59
CA ILE A 6 3.46 10.24 10.08
C ILE A 6 4.17 11.55 10.40
N ASN A 7 4.17 12.51 9.47
CA ASN A 7 4.93 13.76 9.59
C ASN A 7 4.45 14.65 10.72
N THR A 8 3.18 14.59 11.07
CA THR A 8 2.57 15.39 12.15
C THR A 8 2.62 14.70 13.53
N ASN A 9 3.21 13.52 13.63
CA ASN A 9 3.28 12.76 14.86
C ASN A 9 4.72 12.37 15.20
N GLY A 10 5.30 13.02 16.23
CA GLY A 10 6.69 12.81 16.62
C GLY A 10 7.05 11.35 16.95
N PHE A 11 6.13 10.60 17.57
CA PHE A 11 6.38 9.18 17.86
C PHE A 11 6.42 8.33 16.59
N ARG A 12 5.60 8.65 15.58
CA ARG A 12 5.61 7.93 14.31
C ARG A 12 6.84 8.27 13.46
N LEU A 13 7.33 9.50 13.57
CA LEU A 13 8.58 9.91 12.91
C LEU A 13 9.78 9.09 13.38
N LEU A 14 9.81 8.64 14.63
CA LEU A 14 10.86 7.78 15.16
C LEU A 14 10.93 6.41 14.48
N ASN A 15 9.90 6.02 13.75
CA ASN A 15 9.89 4.77 12.97
C ASN A 15 10.34 4.97 11.51
N LEU A 16 10.72 6.18 11.11
CA LEU A 16 11.37 6.43 9.82
C LEU A 16 12.87 6.23 9.97
N LEU A 17 13.34 5.09 9.53
CA LEU A 17 14.69 4.60 9.76
C LEU A 17 15.43 4.39 8.45
N SER A 18 16.75 4.24 8.51
CA SER A 18 17.59 3.93 7.37
C SER A 18 17.79 2.43 7.20
N PHE A 19 18.32 2.02 6.05
CA PHE A 19 18.76 0.63 5.84
C PHE A 19 19.79 0.17 6.88
N LYS A 20 20.68 1.07 7.36
CA LYS A 20 21.63 0.74 8.43
C LYS A 20 20.94 0.45 9.77
N ASP A 21 19.82 1.11 10.03
CA ASP A 21 19.03 0.83 11.23
C ASP A 21 18.34 -0.53 11.11
N PHE A 22 17.84 -0.86 9.93
CA PHE A 22 17.29 -2.19 9.64
C PHE A 22 18.36 -3.28 9.83
N GLU A 23 19.55 -3.11 9.26
CA GLU A 23 20.66 -4.05 9.43
C GLU A 23 21.02 -4.27 10.91
N ARG A 24 21.04 -3.19 11.69
CA ARG A 24 21.25 -3.29 13.16
C ARG A 24 20.14 -4.06 13.85
N ALA A 25 18.88 -3.83 13.47
CA ALA A 25 17.74 -4.54 14.02
C ALA A 25 17.76 -6.04 13.67
N VAL A 26 18.19 -6.38 12.44
CA VAL A 26 18.43 -7.78 12.03
C VAL A 26 19.47 -8.45 12.95
N VAL A 27 20.62 -7.81 13.13
CA VAL A 27 21.69 -8.35 14.01
C VAL A 27 21.22 -8.47 15.45
N ALA A 28 20.44 -7.50 15.93
CA ALA A 28 19.87 -7.51 17.28
C ALA A 28 18.69 -8.49 17.44
N ARG A 29 18.16 -9.05 16.35
CA ARG A 29 16.91 -9.83 16.32
C ARG A 29 15.72 -9.09 16.90
N ASP A 30 15.65 -7.78 16.63
CA ASP A 30 14.64 -6.85 17.14
C ASP A 30 13.94 -6.15 15.94
N LEU A 31 13.36 -6.96 15.07
CA LEU A 31 12.61 -6.47 13.92
C LEU A 31 11.15 -6.17 14.30
N PRO A 32 10.59 -5.04 13.88
CA PRO A 32 9.16 -4.80 14.00
C PRO A 32 8.34 -5.76 13.14
N GLN A 33 7.07 -5.94 13.49
CA GLN A 33 6.18 -6.88 12.78
C GLN A 33 5.88 -6.48 11.33
N PHE A 34 5.90 -5.19 11.01
CA PHE A 34 5.68 -4.67 9.66
C PHE A 34 6.77 -3.67 9.29
N ILE A 35 7.42 -3.91 8.17
CA ILE A 35 8.49 -3.07 7.64
C ILE A 35 8.18 -2.74 6.19
N PHE A 36 8.18 -1.45 5.85
CA PHE A 36 8.09 -0.98 4.48
C PHE A 36 9.45 -0.37 4.09
N MET A 37 10.10 -0.95 3.09
CA MET A 37 11.43 -0.56 2.64
C MET A 37 11.37 0.01 1.22
N SER A 38 11.99 1.17 1.01
CA SER A 38 12.19 1.74 -0.31
C SER A 38 13.67 1.97 -0.53
N PRO A 39 14.30 1.36 -1.53
CA PRO A 39 15.67 1.67 -1.88
C PRO A 39 15.78 3.08 -2.47
N ASN A 40 16.99 3.53 -2.71
CA ASN A 40 17.21 4.78 -3.41
C ASN A 40 16.99 4.60 -4.91
N MET A 41 16.87 5.73 -5.64
CA MET A 41 16.56 5.78 -7.08
C MET A 41 17.59 5.10 -7.99
N MET A 42 18.74 4.70 -7.49
CA MET A 42 19.68 3.84 -8.22
C MET A 42 19.29 2.37 -8.10
N ASN A 43 18.89 1.97 -6.90
CA ASN A 43 18.66 0.57 -6.54
C ASN A 43 17.21 0.10 -6.83
N ASP A 44 16.28 1.02 -7.03
CA ASP A 44 14.90 0.72 -7.42
C ASP A 44 14.71 0.63 -8.94
N GLY A 45 15.70 1.03 -9.72
CA GLY A 45 15.65 0.98 -11.18
C GLY A 45 15.31 2.31 -11.84
N HIS A 46 14.82 3.33 -11.11
CA HIS A 46 14.39 4.61 -11.68
C HIS A 46 15.52 5.33 -12.44
N ASN A 47 16.71 5.44 -11.84
CA ASN A 47 17.88 6.05 -12.47
C ASN A 47 18.83 5.03 -13.12
N THR A 48 18.43 3.76 -13.18
CA THR A 48 19.24 2.66 -13.71
C THR A 48 18.40 1.76 -14.62
N THR A 49 18.47 0.45 -14.44
CA THR A 49 17.71 -0.52 -15.21
C THR A 49 17.08 -1.57 -14.29
N LEU A 50 16.12 -2.31 -14.83
CA LEU A 50 15.50 -3.43 -14.12
C LEU A 50 16.55 -4.48 -13.71
N GLU A 51 17.55 -4.75 -14.56
CA GLU A 51 18.63 -5.70 -14.27
C GLU A 51 19.44 -5.20 -13.07
N TYR A 52 19.77 -3.93 -13.03
CA TYR A 52 20.50 -3.32 -11.90
C TYR A 52 19.72 -3.45 -10.59
N ALA A 53 18.44 -3.11 -10.63
CA ALA A 53 17.56 -3.22 -9.46
C ALA A 53 17.42 -4.69 -8.98
N ALA A 54 17.22 -5.61 -9.92
CA ALA A 54 17.11 -7.04 -9.61
C ALA A 54 18.41 -7.59 -9.02
N GLU A 55 19.56 -7.20 -9.55
CA GLU A 55 20.87 -7.61 -9.04
C GLU A 55 21.13 -7.02 -7.64
N TRP A 56 20.74 -5.78 -7.42
CA TRP A 56 20.82 -5.17 -6.08
C TRP A 56 19.92 -5.91 -5.10
N ALA A 57 18.65 -6.13 -5.45
CA ALA A 57 17.70 -6.82 -4.60
C ALA A 57 18.17 -8.25 -4.25
N HIS A 58 18.68 -8.98 -5.23
CA HIS A 58 19.25 -10.31 -5.02
C HIS A 58 20.44 -10.28 -4.05
N ARG A 59 21.39 -9.38 -4.25
CA ARG A 59 22.57 -9.24 -3.37
C ARG A 59 22.17 -8.83 -1.94
N TYR A 60 21.13 -8.03 -1.80
CA TYR A 60 20.68 -7.55 -0.50
C TYR A 60 19.84 -8.58 0.25
N LEU A 61 18.87 -9.21 -0.44
CA LEU A 61 17.92 -10.11 0.21
C LEU A 61 18.46 -11.54 0.38
N LYS A 62 19.24 -12.04 -0.58
CA LYS A 62 19.70 -13.43 -0.55
C LYS A 62 20.41 -13.82 0.75
N PRO A 63 21.40 -13.07 1.26
CA PRO A 63 22.03 -13.41 2.52
C PRO A 63 21.04 -13.44 3.70
N LEU A 64 20.11 -12.50 3.76
CA LEU A 64 19.12 -12.42 4.82
C LEU A 64 18.18 -13.64 4.84
N LEU A 65 17.84 -14.14 3.65
CA LEU A 65 16.97 -15.31 3.47
C LEU A 65 17.74 -16.62 3.73
N ASP A 66 18.93 -16.77 3.16
CA ASP A 66 19.74 -18.00 3.29
C ASP A 66 20.15 -18.27 4.75
N GLU A 67 20.49 -17.20 5.49
CA GLU A 67 20.90 -17.30 6.90
C GLU A 67 19.72 -17.29 7.87
N ASN A 68 18.50 -17.26 7.36
CA ASN A 68 17.29 -17.09 8.18
C ASN A 68 17.37 -15.91 9.15
N SER A 69 18.04 -14.84 8.73
CA SER A 69 18.27 -13.67 9.57
C SER A 69 17.00 -12.91 9.91
N LEU A 70 15.96 -13.08 9.08
CA LEU A 70 14.64 -12.47 9.26
C LEU A 70 13.68 -13.31 10.13
N GLY A 71 14.02 -14.59 10.37
CA GLY A 71 13.22 -15.51 11.18
C GLY A 71 12.17 -16.32 10.38
N ASP A 72 11.72 -17.42 11.00
CA ASP A 72 10.87 -18.44 10.35
C ASP A 72 9.49 -17.95 9.94
N ARG A 73 8.97 -16.90 10.56
CA ARG A 73 7.61 -16.38 10.33
C ARG A 73 7.60 -15.09 9.52
N THR A 74 8.65 -14.83 8.77
CA THR A 74 8.74 -13.62 7.96
C THR A 74 8.36 -13.90 6.52
N LEU A 75 7.40 -13.11 6.03
CA LEU A 75 7.06 -12.96 4.62
C LEU A 75 7.71 -11.67 4.11
N VAL A 76 8.49 -11.78 3.07
CA VAL A 76 9.05 -10.64 2.33
C VAL A 76 8.32 -10.52 1.00
N GLN A 77 7.72 -9.38 0.76
CA GLN A 77 7.20 -9.03 -0.57
C GLN A 77 8.18 -8.08 -1.25
N LEU A 78 8.62 -8.45 -2.44
CA LEU A 78 9.37 -7.58 -3.35
C LEU A 78 8.48 -7.25 -4.54
N THR A 79 8.23 -5.96 -4.74
CA THR A 79 7.34 -5.49 -5.82
C THR A 79 7.75 -4.10 -6.28
N TYR A 80 7.16 -3.65 -7.38
CA TYR A 80 7.28 -2.29 -7.93
C TYR A 80 5.98 -1.53 -7.74
N ASP A 81 6.04 -0.21 -7.85
CA ASP A 81 4.86 0.67 -7.84
C ASP A 81 4.20 0.76 -9.22
N GLU A 82 5.00 0.79 -10.29
CA GLU A 82 4.48 0.94 -11.64
C GLU A 82 5.35 0.25 -12.71
N SER A 83 4.78 0.09 -13.91
CA SER A 83 5.45 -0.48 -15.08
C SER A 83 6.16 0.56 -15.95
N GLU A 84 6.03 1.86 -15.62
CA GLU A 84 6.54 3.01 -16.41
C GLU A 84 5.97 3.12 -17.84
N ASP A 85 4.95 2.33 -18.18
CA ASP A 85 4.27 2.37 -19.48
C ASP A 85 2.79 2.70 -19.29
N TYR A 86 2.45 3.97 -19.47
CA TYR A 86 1.08 4.48 -19.34
C TYR A 86 0.15 4.10 -20.50
N GLY A 87 0.68 3.51 -21.57
CA GLY A 87 -0.08 2.99 -22.70
C GLY A 87 -0.56 1.55 -22.51
N GLN A 88 -0.15 0.90 -21.42
CA GLN A 88 -0.50 -0.48 -21.09
C GLN A 88 -1.09 -0.54 -19.67
N PRO A 89 -1.83 -1.60 -19.32
CA PRO A 89 -2.21 -1.84 -17.92
C PRO A 89 -0.96 -1.82 -17.04
N ASN A 90 -1.06 -1.22 -15.85
CA ASN A 90 0.04 -1.16 -14.88
C ASN A 90 0.29 -2.54 -14.25
N ARG A 91 0.67 -3.51 -15.05
CA ARG A 91 0.95 -4.87 -14.63
C ARG A 91 2.39 -4.98 -14.17
N ILE A 92 2.56 -5.22 -12.87
CA ILE A 92 3.85 -5.32 -12.22
C ILE A 92 4.08 -6.73 -11.68
N VAL A 93 5.34 -7.05 -11.36
CA VAL A 93 5.69 -8.30 -10.70
C VAL A 93 5.62 -8.14 -9.19
N SER A 94 5.19 -9.18 -8.50
CA SER A 94 5.28 -9.30 -7.04
C SER A 94 5.86 -10.67 -6.70
N LEU A 95 6.95 -10.68 -5.94
CA LEU A 95 7.58 -11.89 -5.45
C LEU A 95 7.33 -12.02 -3.96
N LEU A 96 6.81 -13.16 -3.53
CA LEU A 96 6.68 -13.52 -2.14
C LEU A 96 7.85 -14.43 -1.76
N LEU A 97 8.62 -14.04 -0.74
CA LEU A 97 9.84 -14.69 -0.31
C LEU A 97 9.82 -14.88 1.21
N GLY A 98 10.69 -15.73 1.71
CA GLY A 98 10.88 -15.93 3.15
C GLY A 98 10.35 -17.25 3.67
N ASN A 99 10.68 -17.54 4.93
CA ASN A 99 10.45 -18.85 5.53
C ASN A 99 9.00 -19.06 6.02
N ALA A 100 8.18 -18.01 6.01
CA ALA A 100 6.75 -18.15 6.25
C ALA A 100 6.00 -18.87 5.12
N ILE A 101 6.61 -18.94 3.92
CA ILE A 101 5.98 -19.59 2.75
C ILE A 101 6.16 -21.10 2.87
N PRO A 102 5.06 -21.89 2.82
CA PRO A 102 5.12 -23.35 2.80
C PRO A 102 5.99 -23.88 1.66
N ASP A 103 6.71 -24.97 1.91
CA ASP A 103 7.65 -25.53 0.93
C ASP A 103 6.96 -25.93 -0.38
N GLU A 104 5.72 -26.41 -0.32
CA GLU A 104 4.91 -26.79 -1.47
C GLU A 104 4.53 -25.61 -2.38
N LEU A 105 4.60 -24.38 -1.86
CA LEU A 105 4.31 -23.17 -2.63
C LEU A 105 5.58 -22.51 -3.20
N LYS A 106 6.75 -22.94 -2.79
CA LYS A 106 8.00 -22.40 -3.32
C LYS A 106 8.20 -22.76 -4.80
N GLY A 107 8.52 -21.74 -5.61
CA GLY A 107 8.68 -21.90 -7.06
C GLY A 107 7.38 -22.02 -7.84
N THR A 108 6.25 -21.74 -7.22
CA THR A 108 4.93 -21.68 -7.89
C THR A 108 4.59 -20.26 -8.30
N SER A 109 3.50 -20.12 -9.07
CA SER A 109 2.87 -18.84 -9.42
C SER A 109 1.45 -18.81 -8.90
N ASP A 110 0.99 -17.63 -8.54
CA ASP A 110 -0.37 -17.35 -8.11
C ASP A 110 -0.97 -16.32 -9.07
N ASP A 111 -2.03 -16.70 -9.77
CA ASP A 111 -2.70 -15.87 -10.78
C ASP A 111 -3.91 -15.10 -10.22
N THR A 112 -4.11 -15.12 -8.91
CA THR A 112 -5.13 -14.30 -8.24
C THR A 112 -4.90 -12.82 -8.56
N TYR A 113 -5.98 -12.10 -8.81
CA TYR A 113 -5.88 -10.66 -9.10
C TYR A 113 -5.49 -9.87 -7.84
N TYR A 114 -4.32 -9.28 -7.86
CA TYR A 114 -3.82 -8.43 -6.77
C TYR A 114 -3.60 -6.99 -7.21
N THR A 115 -3.60 -6.11 -6.21
CA THR A 115 -3.21 -4.71 -6.35
C THR A 115 -2.34 -4.29 -5.19
N HIS A 116 -1.83 -3.06 -5.20
CA HIS A 116 -1.12 -2.50 -4.05
C HIS A 116 -1.96 -2.52 -2.76
N TYR A 117 -3.29 -2.43 -2.87
CA TYR A 117 -4.18 -2.53 -1.72
C TYR A 117 -4.22 -3.93 -1.11
N SER A 118 -3.82 -4.95 -1.86
CA SER A 118 -3.71 -6.34 -1.37
C SER A 118 -2.70 -6.47 -0.24
N ILE A 119 -1.66 -5.62 -0.20
CA ILE A 119 -0.71 -5.57 0.91
C ILE A 119 -1.43 -5.19 2.21
N LEU A 120 -2.28 -4.16 2.14
CA LEU A 120 -3.06 -3.72 3.30
C LEU A 120 -4.11 -4.76 3.71
N SER A 121 -4.84 -5.30 2.74
CA SER A 121 -5.85 -6.34 2.98
C SER A 121 -5.22 -7.58 3.61
N THR A 122 -4.05 -8.01 3.13
CA THR A 122 -3.30 -9.14 3.70
C THR A 122 -2.86 -8.84 5.14
N ALA A 123 -2.33 -7.65 5.40
CA ALA A 123 -1.96 -7.25 6.77
C ALA A 123 -3.17 -7.20 7.70
N GLN A 124 -4.30 -6.67 7.22
CA GLN A 124 -5.55 -6.63 7.97
C GLN A 124 -6.05 -8.04 8.29
N ASN A 125 -6.03 -8.96 7.33
CA ASN A 125 -6.44 -10.35 7.54
C ASN A 125 -5.51 -11.05 8.55
N ASN A 126 -4.20 -10.96 8.34
CA ASN A 126 -3.21 -11.66 9.17
C ASN A 126 -3.19 -11.22 10.64
N TRP A 127 -3.48 -9.95 10.91
CA TRP A 127 -3.43 -9.39 12.27
C TRP A 127 -4.80 -8.93 12.80
N GLU A 128 -5.88 -9.29 12.13
CA GLU A 128 -7.23 -8.86 12.49
C GLU A 128 -7.34 -7.34 12.71
N LEU A 129 -6.77 -6.55 11.78
CA LEU A 129 -6.76 -5.10 11.91
C LEU A 129 -8.06 -4.46 11.40
N PRO A 130 -8.43 -3.29 11.94
CA PRO A 130 -9.44 -2.43 11.33
C PRO A 130 -9.02 -1.97 9.93
N ASN A 131 -10.01 -1.66 9.10
CA ASN A 131 -9.77 -1.17 7.74
C ASN A 131 -9.72 0.37 7.65
N LEU A 132 -9.38 0.88 6.46
CA LEU A 132 -9.29 2.31 6.17
C LEU A 132 -10.53 2.85 5.45
N GLY A 133 -11.48 1.99 5.09
CA GLY A 133 -12.73 2.32 4.42
C GLY A 133 -12.57 2.74 2.96
N ARG A 134 -11.51 2.33 2.31
CA ARG A 134 -11.18 2.65 0.92
C ARG A 134 -10.95 1.36 0.11
N TYR A 135 -10.09 1.39 -0.90
CA TYR A 135 -9.78 0.23 -1.74
C TYR A 135 -9.03 -0.89 -1.01
N ASP A 136 -8.60 -0.67 0.24
CA ASP A 136 -8.13 -1.73 1.12
C ASP A 136 -9.25 -2.72 1.49
N VAL A 137 -10.51 -2.31 1.38
CA VAL A 137 -11.67 -3.19 1.59
C VAL A 137 -12.10 -3.78 0.25
N GLY A 138 -12.10 -5.10 0.18
CA GLY A 138 -12.42 -5.85 -1.03
C GLY A 138 -11.20 -6.16 -1.91
N ALA A 139 -10.03 -5.57 -1.63
CA ALA A 139 -8.79 -6.02 -2.26
C ALA A 139 -8.46 -7.45 -1.80
N ASN A 140 -8.01 -8.29 -2.74
CA ASN A 140 -7.66 -9.66 -2.46
C ASN A 140 -6.50 -9.78 -1.47
N VAL A 141 -6.60 -10.73 -0.57
CA VAL A 141 -5.52 -11.15 0.34
C VAL A 141 -4.62 -12.12 -0.41
N PHE A 142 -3.31 -12.13 -0.17
CA PHE A 142 -2.45 -13.14 -0.77
C PHE A 142 -3.01 -14.53 -0.51
N GLN A 143 -3.21 -15.33 -1.57
CA GLN A 143 -4.05 -16.52 -1.56
C GLN A 143 -3.70 -17.48 -0.43
N TRP A 144 -2.42 -17.76 -0.24
CA TRP A 144 -1.97 -18.58 0.87
C TRP A 144 -2.38 -18.04 2.26
N VAL A 145 -2.32 -16.71 2.47
CA VAL A 145 -2.74 -16.08 3.73
C VAL A 145 -4.26 -16.10 3.85
N ALA A 146 -4.96 -15.91 2.73
CA ALA A 146 -6.41 -16.00 2.65
C ALA A 146 -6.92 -17.40 3.09
N ASP A 147 -6.27 -18.44 2.58
CA ASP A 147 -6.61 -19.84 2.91
C ASP A 147 -6.43 -20.12 4.41
N LEU A 148 -5.35 -19.61 5.02
CA LEU A 148 -5.12 -19.74 6.46
C LEU A 148 -6.14 -18.98 7.31
N GLY A 149 -6.53 -17.80 6.84
CA GLY A 149 -7.46 -16.90 7.54
C GLY A 149 -8.94 -17.15 7.23
N GLY A 150 -9.24 -18.07 6.31
CA GLY A 150 -10.63 -18.33 5.86
C GLY A 150 -11.22 -17.16 5.07
N TYR A 151 -10.39 -16.31 4.46
CA TYR A 151 -10.82 -15.22 3.60
C TYR A 151 -11.04 -15.72 2.17
N THR A 152 -12.10 -15.25 1.51
CA THR A 152 -12.39 -15.63 0.12
C THR A 152 -12.04 -14.49 -0.81
N ASN A 153 -11.07 -14.72 -1.68
CA ASN A 153 -10.72 -13.81 -2.76
C ASN A 153 -11.76 -13.84 -3.88
N SER A 154 -11.88 -12.75 -4.62
CA SER A 154 -12.77 -12.64 -5.78
C SER A 154 -12.09 -11.83 -6.88
N GLU A 155 -12.45 -12.09 -8.15
CA GLU A 155 -12.04 -11.23 -9.26
C GLU A 155 -12.92 -9.99 -9.29
N PRO A 156 -12.35 -8.77 -9.32
CA PRO A 156 -13.13 -7.55 -9.46
C PRO A 156 -13.87 -7.50 -10.80
N GLU A 157 -15.15 -7.12 -10.79
CA GLU A 157 -16.00 -7.07 -11.99
C GLU A 157 -15.44 -6.18 -13.11
N ASN A 158 -14.62 -5.19 -12.75
CA ASN A 158 -14.03 -4.23 -13.68
C ASN A 158 -12.51 -4.39 -13.88
N ALA A 159 -11.93 -5.51 -13.50
CA ALA A 159 -10.49 -5.75 -13.67
C ALA A 159 -10.02 -5.59 -15.13
N ALA A 160 -10.83 -6.03 -16.08
CA ALA A 160 -10.54 -5.90 -17.50
C ALA A 160 -10.74 -4.47 -18.08
N LEU A 161 -11.28 -3.55 -17.30
CA LEU A 161 -11.58 -2.16 -17.69
C LEU A 161 -10.58 -1.15 -17.14
N VAL A 162 -9.54 -1.61 -16.44
CA VAL A 162 -8.50 -0.73 -15.88
C VAL A 162 -7.79 0.01 -17.00
N ASP A 163 -7.75 1.33 -16.89
CA ASP A 163 -7.15 2.25 -17.86
C ASP A 163 -6.02 3.04 -17.18
N ASN A 164 -4.78 2.60 -17.41
CA ASN A 164 -3.58 3.21 -16.84
C ASN A 164 -3.25 4.61 -17.41
N SER A 165 -3.97 5.07 -18.44
CA SER A 165 -3.82 6.43 -19.00
C SER A 165 -4.47 7.51 -18.12
N VAL A 166 -5.32 7.11 -17.15
CA VAL A 166 -6.01 8.02 -16.23
C VAL A 166 -5.14 8.33 -15.04
N SER A 167 -5.01 9.62 -14.71
CA SER A 167 -4.29 10.07 -13.52
C SER A 167 -5.13 11.03 -12.69
N TYR A 168 -4.86 11.06 -11.39
CA TYR A 168 -5.46 12.01 -10.46
C TYR A 168 -4.51 13.16 -10.18
N GLY A 169 -5.01 14.40 -10.29
CA GLY A 169 -4.28 15.57 -9.83
C GLY A 169 -4.16 15.55 -8.31
N GLY A 170 -2.92 15.56 -7.82
CA GLY A 170 -2.63 15.61 -6.39
C GLY A 170 -2.14 16.97 -5.92
N ALA A 171 -1.89 17.10 -4.63
CA ALA A 171 -1.44 18.34 -3.99
C ALA A 171 -0.09 18.87 -4.53
N LEU A 172 0.71 18.02 -5.16
CA LEU A 172 1.97 18.42 -5.79
C LEU A 172 1.79 18.88 -7.25
N ASN A 173 0.58 18.78 -7.80
CA ASN A 173 0.26 19.35 -9.09
C ASN A 173 0.14 20.87 -8.94
N ASN A 174 0.92 21.63 -9.71
CA ASN A 174 0.93 23.10 -9.64
C ASN A 174 -0.32 23.75 -10.26
N ASP A 175 -1.23 22.97 -10.83
CA ASP A 175 -2.48 23.45 -11.39
C ASP A 175 -3.66 23.11 -10.45
N PRO A 176 -4.15 24.09 -9.67
CA PRO A 176 -5.27 23.85 -8.74
C PRO A 176 -6.55 23.35 -9.44
N ALA A 177 -6.73 23.63 -10.74
CA ALA A 177 -7.88 23.18 -11.51
C ALA A 177 -7.86 21.66 -11.76
N LYS A 178 -6.70 21.04 -11.63
CA LYS A 178 -6.51 19.58 -11.78
C LYS A 178 -6.49 18.84 -10.44
N TYR A 179 -6.60 19.57 -9.33
CA TYR A 179 -6.63 18.95 -8.01
C TYR A 179 -7.96 18.22 -7.79
N ALA A 180 -7.89 16.90 -7.72
CA ALA A 180 -9.02 16.06 -7.37
C ALA A 180 -8.84 15.56 -5.92
N PRO A 181 -9.62 16.05 -4.95
CA PRO A 181 -9.52 15.57 -3.59
C PRO A 181 -9.99 14.11 -3.51
N ILE A 182 -9.30 13.36 -2.67
CA ILE A 182 -9.64 11.96 -2.41
C ILE A 182 -11.03 11.89 -1.75
N PRO A 183 -11.97 11.09 -2.28
CA PRO A 183 -13.29 10.92 -1.70
C PRO A 183 -13.27 10.46 -0.24
N PRO A 184 -14.31 10.76 0.56
CA PRO A 184 -14.38 10.26 1.93
C PRO A 184 -14.40 8.73 1.99
N PRO A 185 -13.90 8.13 3.07
CA PRO A 185 -13.95 6.69 3.25
C PRO A 185 -15.39 6.21 3.45
N ASN A 186 -15.69 4.97 3.06
CA ASN A 186 -16.94 4.32 3.38
C ASN A 186 -16.85 3.67 4.78
N THR A 187 -17.55 4.23 5.73
CA THR A 187 -17.49 3.82 7.14
C THR A 187 -18.35 2.59 7.47
N LEU A 188 -19.10 2.08 6.51
CA LEU A 188 -19.99 0.93 6.68
C LEU A 188 -19.33 -0.40 6.34
N LEU A 189 -18.12 -0.36 5.80
CA LEU A 189 -17.42 -1.54 5.32
C LEU A 189 -16.74 -2.31 6.45
N THR A 190 -16.68 -3.63 6.27
CA THR A 190 -15.86 -4.55 7.07
C THR A 190 -14.72 -5.06 6.20
N GLY A 191 -13.48 -4.89 6.65
CA GLY A 191 -12.28 -5.31 5.91
C GLY A 191 -11.92 -6.78 6.12
N ALA A 192 -10.83 -7.20 5.50
CA ALA A 192 -10.34 -8.58 5.55
C ALA A 192 -9.99 -9.07 6.96
N GLY A 193 -9.67 -8.17 7.89
CA GLY A 193 -9.48 -8.49 9.30
C GLY A 193 -10.76 -8.70 10.11
N GLY A 194 -11.93 -8.71 9.46
CA GLY A 194 -13.22 -8.85 10.14
C GLY A 194 -13.60 -7.67 11.04
N LYS A 195 -12.91 -6.54 10.90
CA LYS A 195 -13.10 -5.33 11.72
C LYS A 195 -13.68 -4.18 10.90
N PRO A 196 -14.43 -3.28 11.54
CA PRO A 196 -14.88 -2.03 10.91
C PRO A 196 -13.71 -1.08 10.66
N ILE A 197 -14.01 0.06 10.05
CA ILE A 197 -13.05 1.14 9.85
C ILE A 197 -12.48 1.66 11.18
N LEU A 198 -11.21 2.09 11.16
CA LEU A 198 -10.54 2.74 12.29
C LEU A 198 -11.34 3.95 12.82
N ASP A 199 -11.53 4.03 14.14
CA ASP A 199 -12.26 5.14 14.77
C ASP A 199 -11.59 6.51 14.52
N SER A 200 -10.26 6.55 14.48
CA SER A 200 -9.54 7.78 14.15
C SER A 200 -9.85 8.29 12.73
N ILE A 201 -10.14 7.39 11.79
CA ILE A 201 -10.56 7.76 10.44
C ILE A 201 -11.99 8.28 10.45
N LYS A 202 -12.92 7.60 11.16
CA LYS A 202 -14.29 8.09 11.34
C LYS A 202 -14.29 9.50 11.91
N GLN A 203 -13.48 9.73 12.93
CA GLN A 203 -13.36 11.05 13.56
C GLN A 203 -12.81 12.10 12.59
N LYS A 204 -11.72 11.78 11.88
CA LYS A 204 -11.10 12.70 10.91
C LYS A 204 -12.07 13.12 9.81
N TRP A 205 -12.92 12.20 9.35
CA TRP A 205 -13.84 12.41 8.22
C TRP A 205 -15.28 12.71 8.66
N SER A 206 -15.54 12.95 9.94
CA SER A 206 -16.89 13.10 10.51
C SER A 206 -17.78 14.13 9.79
N ALA A 207 -17.20 15.21 9.27
CA ALA A 207 -17.92 16.24 8.53
C ALA A 207 -18.33 15.81 7.11
N GLN A 208 -17.66 14.82 6.52
CA GLN A 208 -17.85 14.35 5.13
C GLN A 208 -18.48 12.95 5.03
N LEU A 209 -18.88 12.33 6.13
CA LEU A 209 -19.41 10.96 6.13
C LEU A 209 -20.72 10.79 5.35
N GLN A 210 -21.40 11.87 5.03
CA GLN A 210 -22.64 11.87 4.24
C GLN A 210 -22.38 12.09 2.74
N GLU A 211 -21.15 12.38 2.35
CA GLU A 211 -20.78 12.59 0.97
C GLU A 211 -20.68 11.25 0.22
N PRO A 212 -20.96 11.23 -1.08
CA PRO A 212 -20.80 10.02 -1.88
C PRO A 212 -19.38 9.49 -1.86
N THR A 213 -19.25 8.17 -1.77
CA THR A 213 -17.95 7.48 -1.80
C THR A 213 -17.96 6.39 -2.88
N PRO A 214 -16.86 6.22 -3.64
CA PRO A 214 -16.74 5.17 -4.63
C PRO A 214 -16.37 3.81 -4.02
N TYR A 215 -16.04 3.77 -2.74
CA TYR A 215 -15.55 2.58 -2.08
C TYR A 215 -16.71 1.68 -1.69
N ASP A 216 -16.96 0.63 -2.46
CA ASP A 216 -18.09 -0.29 -2.29
C ASP A 216 -17.72 -1.62 -1.60
N GLY A 217 -16.42 -1.85 -1.36
CA GLY A 217 -15.92 -3.08 -0.74
C GLY A 217 -15.85 -4.30 -1.66
N ARG A 218 -15.98 -4.10 -2.98
CA ARG A 218 -15.98 -5.20 -3.97
C ARG A 218 -14.65 -5.37 -4.69
N GLY A 219 -13.60 -4.69 -4.26
CA GLY A 219 -12.31 -4.72 -4.94
C GLY A 219 -12.31 -4.04 -6.32
N ARG A 220 -13.38 -3.31 -6.67
CA ARG A 220 -13.47 -2.56 -7.93
C ARG A 220 -12.47 -1.42 -7.96
N PHE A 221 -11.92 -1.16 -9.15
CA PHE A 221 -10.96 -0.08 -9.36
C PHE A 221 -11.62 1.16 -9.91
N VAL A 222 -11.00 2.30 -9.57
CA VAL A 222 -11.42 3.61 -10.06
C VAL A 222 -10.95 3.84 -11.48
N ASP A 223 -9.76 3.32 -11.80
CA ASP A 223 -9.13 3.51 -13.11
C ASP A 223 -9.97 2.78 -14.17
N GLY A 224 -10.52 3.55 -15.11
CA GLY A 224 -11.42 3.04 -16.13
C GLY A 224 -12.90 3.14 -15.81
N ASP A 225 -13.31 3.36 -14.55
CA ASP A 225 -14.69 3.73 -14.25
C ASP A 225 -14.88 5.25 -14.34
N LYS A 226 -15.11 5.74 -15.55
CA LYS A 226 -15.38 7.15 -15.84
C LYS A 226 -16.65 7.68 -15.16
N GLN A 227 -17.34 6.86 -14.39
CA GLN A 227 -18.59 7.19 -13.70
C GLN A 227 -18.38 7.57 -12.23
N LEU A 228 -17.15 7.58 -11.73
CA LEU A 228 -16.93 8.09 -10.38
C LEU A 228 -17.25 9.58 -10.34
N PRO A 229 -18.13 10.01 -9.43
CA PRO A 229 -18.37 11.42 -9.26
C PRO A 229 -17.06 12.09 -8.88
N ILE A 230 -16.64 13.06 -9.69
CA ILE A 230 -15.53 13.95 -9.31
C ILE A 230 -16.04 14.70 -8.08
N TYR A 231 -15.54 14.34 -6.93
CA TYR A 231 -15.83 15.04 -5.70
C TYR A 231 -15.03 16.34 -5.71
N ASN A 232 -15.71 17.46 -5.91
CA ASN A 232 -15.17 18.80 -5.72
C ASN A 232 -15.67 19.34 -4.38
N PRO A 233 -14.99 19.08 -3.25
CA PRO A 233 -15.33 19.76 -2.02
C PRO A 233 -15.04 21.26 -2.21
N PRO A 234 -15.80 22.15 -1.58
CA PRO A 234 -15.40 23.54 -1.49
C PRO A 234 -14.01 23.59 -0.84
N MET A 235 -13.05 24.20 -1.53
CA MET A 235 -11.70 24.37 -0.99
C MET A 235 -11.76 25.20 0.28
N ALA A 236 -11.67 24.54 1.42
CA ALA A 236 -11.41 25.16 2.71
C ALA A 236 -10.25 24.43 3.39
N ILE A 237 -9.07 24.58 2.83
CA ILE A 237 -7.85 24.35 3.58
C ILE A 237 -7.04 25.64 3.48
N SER A 238 -7.33 26.59 4.39
CA SER A 238 -6.33 27.57 4.75
C SER A 238 -5.29 26.84 5.61
N VAL A 239 -4.27 26.31 5.01
CA VAL A 239 -3.09 25.91 5.75
C VAL A 239 -2.37 27.20 6.10
N SER A 240 -2.59 27.71 7.31
CA SER A 240 -1.72 28.72 7.86
C SER A 240 -0.32 28.13 7.94
N PRO A 241 0.70 28.79 7.36
CA PRO A 241 2.08 28.30 7.50
C PRO A 241 2.44 28.24 9.00
N PRO A 242 3.22 27.25 9.43
CA PRO A 242 3.68 27.19 10.80
C PRO A 242 4.42 28.47 11.16
N ALA A 243 4.10 29.03 12.32
CA ALA A 243 4.81 30.20 12.85
C ALA A 243 6.30 29.89 12.86
N GLN A 244 7.08 30.75 12.21
CA GLN A 244 8.55 30.67 12.25
C GLN A 244 8.96 30.84 13.71
N PRO A 245 9.84 29.99 14.25
CA PRO A 245 10.43 30.24 15.56
C PRO A 245 11.22 31.56 15.47
N GLY A 246 10.87 32.51 16.31
CA GLY A 246 11.59 33.75 16.43
C GLY A 246 13.08 33.50 16.72
N ILE A 247 13.93 34.22 16.00
CA ILE A 247 15.37 34.33 16.21
C ILE A 247 15.64 34.97 17.56
#